data_47b8b6be2eb81f27b6b33341aa65f5d1
#
_entry.id   47b8b6be2eb81f27b6b33341aa65f5d1
#
_cell.length_a   1.000
_cell.length_b   1.000
_cell.length_c   1.000
_cell.angle_alpha   90.00
_cell.angle_beta   90.00
_cell.angle_gamma   90.00
#
_symmetry.space_group_name_H-M   'P 1'
#
loop_
_entity.id
_entity.type
_entity.pdbx_description
1 polymer ?
#
loop_
_entity_poly.entity_id
_entity_poly.type
_entity_poly.pdbx_seq_one_letter_code
_entity_poly.pdbx_strand_id
1 'polypeptide(L)'
;MAKELGLPLIATDSNFQTAFKQNHSHTHTYSSMFAVFCLQKLWGTYFYASSGYDFNFFTLDNHANEDSSHYELLSLGCFSTRGLKIYSEGGAYTRLEKTAHIAGFDYARRYLHVCTRKSTNCGRCPKCMRTLLMLDALGRLDDFREVFDVDYYRAHRKDYLLWLYEMHKKKDVMNEPTYRLLKKEMTPAVKGRYRLNVLLRRLWPFLTIDERYVKIRIFFIKISFRRKHGGAHD
;
A
#
# COMPACT_ATOMS: atom_id res chain seq x y z
N MET A 1 -12.13 0.43 -18.37
CA MET A 1 -12.32 -0.95 -17.87
C MET A 1 -13.78 -1.32 -17.75
N ALA A 2 -14.62 -0.79 -16.83
CA ALA A 2 -16.01 -1.20 -16.69
C ALA A 2 -16.82 -1.17 -18.01
N LYS A 3 -16.69 -0.07 -18.79
CA LYS A 3 -17.32 0.06 -20.11
C LYS A 3 -16.90 -1.04 -21.09
N GLU A 4 -15.62 -1.42 -21.13
CA GLU A 4 -15.12 -2.49 -22.01
C GLU A 4 -15.60 -3.87 -21.58
N LEU A 5 -15.83 -4.05 -20.28
CA LEU A 5 -16.38 -5.29 -19.73
C LEU A 5 -17.90 -5.36 -19.82
N GLY A 6 -18.58 -4.29 -20.29
CA GLY A 6 -20.03 -4.21 -20.32
C GLY A 6 -20.66 -4.21 -18.92
N LEU A 7 -19.90 -3.84 -17.89
CA LEU A 7 -20.35 -3.84 -16.50
C LEU A 7 -20.86 -2.45 -16.07
N PRO A 8 -21.97 -2.38 -15.33
CA PRO A 8 -22.41 -1.13 -14.74
C PRO A 8 -21.38 -0.64 -13.71
N LEU A 9 -21.14 0.67 -13.68
CA LEU A 9 -20.27 1.32 -12.72
C LEU A 9 -21.11 2.22 -11.81
N ILE A 10 -21.02 2.00 -10.51
CA ILE A 10 -21.60 2.87 -9.49
C ILE A 10 -20.44 3.54 -8.76
N ALA A 11 -20.39 4.87 -8.83
CA ALA A 11 -19.43 5.67 -8.06
C ALA A 11 -20.14 6.27 -6.84
N THR A 12 -19.51 6.16 -5.68
CA THR A 12 -19.98 6.77 -4.44
C THR A 12 -18.95 7.76 -3.93
N ASP A 13 -19.42 8.90 -3.46
CA ASP A 13 -18.61 9.85 -2.71
C ASP A 13 -19.16 9.98 -1.30
N SER A 14 -18.29 10.13 -0.31
CA SER A 14 -18.69 10.19 1.09
C SER A 14 -17.79 11.11 1.89
N ASN A 15 -18.39 11.97 2.68
CA ASN A 15 -17.71 12.81 3.65
C ASN A 15 -17.56 12.15 5.05
N PHE A 16 -17.77 10.85 5.15
CA PHE A 16 -17.77 10.09 6.40
C PHE A 16 -16.57 10.42 7.30
N GLN A 17 -15.36 10.39 6.76
CA GLN A 17 -14.15 10.63 7.54
C GLN A 17 -14.03 12.07 8.01
N THR A 18 -14.45 13.04 7.19
CA THR A 18 -14.45 14.47 7.54
C THR A 18 -15.52 14.76 8.57
N ALA A 19 -16.72 14.21 8.40
CA ALA A 19 -17.85 14.42 9.30
C ALA A 19 -17.59 13.82 10.69
N PHE A 20 -17.02 12.62 10.77
CA PHE A 20 -16.73 11.94 12.02
C PHE A 20 -15.32 12.22 12.55
N LYS A 21 -14.47 12.97 11.82
CA LYS A 21 -13.08 13.28 12.18
C LYS A 21 -12.26 12.05 12.55
N GLN A 22 -12.51 10.94 11.87
CA GLN A 22 -11.86 9.66 12.14
C GLN A 22 -10.62 9.44 11.27
N ASN A 23 -9.67 8.67 11.80
CA ASN A 23 -8.51 8.25 11.04
C ASN A 23 -8.93 7.23 9.97
N HIS A 24 -8.48 7.43 8.73
CA HIS A 24 -8.75 6.52 7.60
C HIS A 24 -8.36 5.07 7.91
N SER A 25 -7.18 4.85 8.48
CA SER A 25 -6.72 3.50 8.80
C SER A 25 -7.66 2.76 9.76
N HIS A 26 -8.26 3.47 10.70
CA HIS A 26 -9.17 2.86 11.67
C HIS A 26 -10.57 2.57 11.11
N THR A 27 -10.97 3.24 10.02
CA THR A 27 -12.39 3.30 9.63
C THR A 27 -12.67 2.95 8.17
N HIS A 28 -11.65 2.72 7.33
CA HIS A 28 -11.89 2.57 5.89
C HIS A 28 -12.81 1.39 5.54
N THR A 29 -12.73 0.26 6.25
CA THR A 29 -13.63 -0.88 6.05
C THR A 29 -15.06 -0.49 6.39
N TYR A 30 -15.28 0.19 7.53
CA TYR A 30 -16.60 0.63 7.99
C TYR A 30 -17.19 1.71 7.07
N SER A 31 -16.37 2.66 6.62
CA SER A 31 -16.84 3.70 5.69
C SER A 31 -17.22 3.13 4.33
N SER A 32 -16.50 2.09 3.86
CA SER A 32 -16.88 1.35 2.65
C SER A 32 -18.20 0.62 2.84
N MET A 33 -18.39 -0.05 3.98
CA MET A 33 -19.65 -0.74 4.28
C MET A 33 -20.81 0.24 4.44
N PHE A 34 -20.59 1.42 4.98
CA PHE A 34 -21.62 2.48 5.02
C PHE A 34 -22.17 2.79 3.62
N ALA A 35 -21.31 2.99 2.63
CA ALA A 35 -21.71 3.23 1.26
C ALA A 35 -22.49 2.03 0.67
N VAL A 36 -22.04 0.80 0.94
CA VAL A 36 -22.72 -0.44 0.52
C VAL A 36 -24.13 -0.52 1.11
N PHE A 37 -24.30 -0.20 2.39
CA PHE A 37 -25.60 -0.21 3.05
C PHE A 37 -26.55 0.89 2.55
N CYS A 38 -26.04 2.07 2.24
CA CYS A 38 -26.86 3.11 1.62
C CYS A 38 -27.48 2.67 0.31
N LEU A 39 -26.83 1.76 -0.41
CA LEU A 39 -27.25 1.24 -1.71
C LEU A 39 -27.73 -0.21 -1.65
N GLN A 40 -27.99 -0.77 -0.48
CA GLN A 40 -28.30 -2.19 -0.26
C GLN A 40 -29.51 -2.72 -1.04
N LYS A 41 -30.40 -1.85 -1.53
CA LYS A 41 -31.53 -2.26 -2.38
C LYS A 41 -31.13 -2.59 -3.83
N LEU A 42 -29.91 -2.25 -4.24
CA LEU A 42 -29.40 -2.50 -5.60
C LEU A 42 -28.77 -3.88 -5.76
N TRP A 43 -28.40 -4.55 -4.65
CA TRP A 43 -27.68 -5.83 -4.69
C TRP A 43 -28.01 -6.72 -3.50
N GLY A 44 -28.07 -8.05 -3.76
CA GLY A 44 -28.23 -9.06 -2.70
C GLY A 44 -26.90 -9.64 -2.21
N THR A 45 -25.82 -9.45 -2.98
CA THR A 45 -24.48 -9.93 -2.64
C THR A 45 -23.43 -8.86 -2.96
N TYR A 46 -22.50 -8.68 -2.05
CA TYR A 46 -21.37 -7.77 -2.22
C TYR A 46 -20.05 -8.48 -1.93
N PHE A 47 -19.11 -8.40 -2.86
CA PHE A 47 -17.74 -8.90 -2.69
C PHE A 47 -16.80 -7.74 -2.36
N TYR A 48 -16.29 -7.76 -1.15
CA TYR A 48 -15.29 -6.79 -0.71
C TYR A 48 -13.89 -7.30 -1.09
N ALA A 49 -13.17 -6.55 -1.90
CA ALA A 49 -11.80 -6.87 -2.22
C ALA A 49 -10.93 -6.76 -0.97
N SER A 50 -10.46 -7.90 -0.44
CA SER A 50 -9.67 -7.94 0.77
C SER A 50 -8.39 -7.09 0.64
N SER A 51 -7.97 -6.46 1.74
CA SER A 51 -6.79 -5.62 1.79
C SER A 51 -5.46 -6.43 1.64
N GLY A 52 -4.49 -6.24 2.45
CA GLY A 52 -3.21 -6.95 2.34
C GLY A 52 -3.06 -8.14 3.28
N TYR A 53 -3.93 -8.26 4.24
CA TYR A 53 -3.89 -9.35 5.21
C TYR A 53 -4.68 -10.55 4.72
N ASP A 54 -4.16 -11.73 4.97
CA ASP A 54 -4.83 -13.01 4.72
C ASP A 54 -5.21 -13.68 6.07
N PHE A 55 -5.89 -14.82 5.99
CA PHE A 55 -6.33 -15.55 7.18
C PHE A 55 -5.20 -15.95 8.13
N ASN A 56 -3.96 -16.06 7.66
CA ASN A 56 -2.83 -16.44 8.52
C ASN A 56 -2.35 -15.30 9.42
N PHE A 57 -2.71 -14.05 9.09
CA PHE A 57 -2.35 -12.86 9.88
C PHE A 57 -3.49 -12.37 10.77
N PHE A 58 -4.64 -13.00 10.69
CA PHE A 58 -5.73 -12.66 11.58
C PHE A 58 -5.41 -13.11 13.01
N THR A 59 -5.42 -12.15 13.94
CA THR A 59 -5.26 -12.42 15.38
C THR A 59 -6.07 -11.40 16.18
N LEU A 60 -6.67 -11.84 17.27
CA LEU A 60 -7.35 -10.96 18.22
C LEU A 60 -6.38 -10.34 19.23
N ASP A 61 -5.13 -10.82 19.31
CA ASP A 61 -4.15 -10.41 20.32
C ASP A 61 -3.37 -9.15 19.92
N ASN A 62 -3.63 -8.59 18.75
CA ASN A 62 -2.86 -7.46 18.24
C ASN A 62 -3.44 -6.11 18.67
N HIS A 63 -3.24 -5.76 19.93
CA HIS A 63 -3.66 -4.47 20.48
C HIS A 63 -2.97 -3.25 19.86
N ALA A 64 -1.85 -3.44 19.16
CA ALA A 64 -1.09 -2.35 18.56
C ALA A 64 -1.55 -2.01 17.13
N ASN A 65 -2.38 -2.84 16.51
CA ASN A 65 -2.81 -2.64 15.14
C ASN A 65 -4.24 -2.12 15.07
N GLU A 66 -4.34 -0.82 14.88
CA GLU A 66 -5.63 -0.12 14.80
C GLU A 66 -6.16 0.00 13.36
N ASP A 67 -5.48 -0.64 12.37
CA ASP A 67 -5.94 -0.63 10.98
C ASP A 67 -7.16 -1.56 10.83
N SER A 68 -8.28 -1.02 10.35
CA SER A 68 -9.53 -1.77 10.19
C SER A 68 -9.40 -2.95 9.22
N SER A 69 -8.42 -2.93 8.31
CA SER A 69 -8.14 -4.05 7.41
C SER A 69 -7.66 -5.31 8.15
N HIS A 70 -7.12 -5.14 9.35
CA HIS A 70 -6.67 -6.26 10.16
C HIS A 70 -7.83 -7.15 10.63
N TYR A 71 -9.00 -6.54 10.82
CA TYR A 71 -10.20 -7.20 11.31
C TYR A 71 -11.26 -7.43 10.22
N GLU A 72 -10.98 -7.09 8.96
CA GLU A 72 -11.98 -7.17 7.89
C GLU A 72 -12.54 -8.58 7.69
N LEU A 73 -11.71 -9.62 7.84
CA LEU A 73 -12.11 -11.01 7.70
C LEU A 73 -13.18 -11.43 8.72
N LEU A 74 -13.13 -10.85 9.91
CA LEU A 74 -14.15 -11.04 10.95
C LEU A 74 -15.33 -10.10 10.75
N SER A 75 -15.07 -8.80 10.62
CA SER A 75 -16.10 -7.78 10.64
C SER A 75 -17.01 -7.82 9.43
N LEU A 76 -16.51 -8.15 8.23
CA LEU A 76 -17.31 -8.20 7.00
C LEU A 76 -18.44 -9.24 7.08
N GLY A 77 -18.18 -10.41 7.67
CA GLY A 77 -19.22 -11.41 7.92
C GLY A 77 -20.33 -10.89 8.81
N CYS A 78 -19.97 -10.11 9.83
CA CYS A 78 -20.93 -9.53 10.78
C CYS A 78 -21.82 -8.45 10.14
N PHE A 79 -21.41 -7.85 9.03
CA PHE A 79 -22.22 -6.88 8.28
C PHE A 79 -23.29 -7.53 7.39
N SER A 80 -23.28 -8.84 7.18
CA SER A 80 -24.31 -9.51 6.41
C SER A 80 -25.67 -9.40 7.07
N THR A 81 -26.70 -9.15 6.26
CA THR A 81 -28.09 -9.06 6.68
C THR A 81 -28.92 -10.13 6.00
N ARG A 82 -30.26 -10.18 6.27
CA ARG A 82 -31.17 -11.06 5.57
C ARG A 82 -31.20 -10.78 4.06
N GLY A 83 -31.12 -9.51 3.67
CA GLY A 83 -31.25 -9.07 2.26
C GLY A 83 -29.91 -8.82 1.57
N LEU A 84 -28.79 -8.80 2.30
CA LEU A 84 -27.47 -8.49 1.73
C LEU A 84 -26.42 -9.42 2.33
N LYS A 85 -25.76 -10.21 1.48
CA LYS A 85 -24.61 -11.03 1.87
C LYS A 85 -23.30 -10.34 1.50
N ILE A 86 -22.35 -10.30 2.43
CA ILE A 86 -21.06 -9.65 2.26
C ILE A 86 -19.96 -10.69 2.43
N TYR A 87 -19.09 -10.79 1.44
CA TYR A 87 -17.96 -11.71 1.42
C TYR A 87 -16.66 -10.92 1.23
N SER A 88 -15.61 -11.37 1.94
CA SER A 88 -14.23 -10.92 1.67
C SER A 88 -13.65 -11.75 0.54
N GLU A 89 -13.33 -11.11 -0.58
CA GLU A 89 -12.73 -11.77 -1.74
C GLU A 89 -11.20 -11.66 -1.67
N GLY A 90 -10.52 -12.79 -1.86
CA GLY A 90 -9.06 -12.87 -1.84
C GLY A 90 -8.43 -12.97 -0.44
N GLY A 91 -9.22 -13.13 0.64
CA GLY A 91 -8.70 -13.26 2.00
C GLY A 91 -7.85 -14.53 2.25
N ALA A 92 -7.97 -15.54 1.39
CA ALA A 92 -7.14 -16.75 1.45
C ALA A 92 -5.71 -16.57 0.89
N TYR A 93 -5.43 -15.46 0.22
CA TYR A 93 -4.19 -15.26 -0.52
C TYR A 93 -3.35 -14.14 0.07
N THR A 94 -2.04 -14.35 0.12
CA THR A 94 -1.07 -13.29 0.38
C THR A 94 -1.14 -12.23 -0.72
N ARG A 95 -0.62 -11.04 -0.45
CA ARG A 95 -0.58 -9.98 -1.47
C ARG A 95 0.23 -10.37 -2.71
N LEU A 96 1.29 -11.17 -2.53
CA LEU A 96 2.09 -11.69 -3.65
C LEU A 96 1.24 -12.62 -4.53
N GLU A 97 0.50 -13.55 -3.93
CA GLU A 97 -0.38 -14.48 -4.66
C GLU A 97 -1.51 -13.73 -5.38
N LYS A 98 -2.14 -12.74 -4.71
CA LYS A 98 -3.11 -11.85 -5.36
C LYS A 98 -2.51 -11.15 -6.59
N THR A 99 -1.27 -10.69 -6.49
CA THR A 99 -0.56 -10.07 -7.62
C THR A 99 -0.28 -11.08 -8.72
N ALA A 100 0.09 -12.32 -8.39
CA ALA A 100 0.27 -13.38 -9.36
C ALA A 100 -1.03 -13.70 -10.13
N HIS A 101 -2.16 -13.80 -9.41
CA HIS A 101 -3.47 -14.02 -10.02
C HIS A 101 -3.84 -12.91 -11.00
N ILE A 102 -3.76 -11.64 -10.60
CA ILE A 102 -4.14 -10.53 -11.47
C ILE A 102 -3.16 -10.31 -12.63
N ALA A 103 -1.90 -10.73 -12.51
CA ALA A 103 -0.91 -10.57 -13.57
C ALA A 103 -1.26 -11.36 -14.84
N GLY A 104 -2.14 -12.37 -14.74
CA GLY A 104 -2.68 -13.10 -15.87
C GLY A 104 -3.78 -12.34 -16.65
N PHE A 105 -4.36 -11.29 -16.09
CA PHE A 105 -5.48 -10.57 -16.69
C PHE A 105 -5.02 -9.36 -17.51
N ASP A 106 -5.42 -9.30 -18.78
CA ASP A 106 -5.07 -8.19 -19.67
C ASP A 106 -5.58 -6.85 -19.16
N TYR A 107 -6.76 -6.83 -18.52
CA TYR A 107 -7.29 -5.62 -17.90
C TYR A 107 -6.41 -5.12 -16.75
N ALA A 108 -5.79 -6.00 -15.96
CA ALA A 108 -4.86 -5.58 -14.92
C ALA A 108 -3.61 -4.94 -15.53
N ARG A 109 -3.09 -5.47 -16.63
CA ARG A 109 -1.91 -4.92 -17.33
C ARG A 109 -2.15 -3.50 -17.83
N ARG A 110 -3.38 -3.19 -18.28
CA ARG A 110 -3.78 -1.89 -18.83
C ARG A 110 -4.33 -0.91 -17.79
N TYR A 111 -4.93 -1.41 -16.70
CA TYR A 111 -5.70 -0.56 -15.78
C TYR A 111 -5.26 -0.63 -14.32
N LEU A 112 -4.25 -1.45 -13.96
CA LEU A 112 -3.82 -1.56 -12.57
C LEU A 112 -3.35 -0.20 -12.05
N HIS A 113 -4.04 0.32 -11.05
CA HIS A 113 -3.70 1.54 -10.36
C HIS A 113 -3.58 1.28 -8.85
N VAL A 114 -2.38 1.50 -8.30
CA VAL A 114 -2.07 1.26 -6.88
C VAL A 114 -1.58 2.51 -6.15
N CYS A 115 -1.32 3.58 -6.90
CA CYS A 115 -0.77 4.80 -6.35
C CYS A 115 -1.81 5.59 -5.55
N THR A 116 -1.45 5.97 -4.32
CA THR A 116 -2.30 6.83 -3.47
C THR A 116 -1.90 8.30 -3.53
N ARG A 117 -0.89 8.65 -4.34
CA ARG A 117 -0.33 10.00 -4.41
C ARG A 117 -0.67 10.73 -5.71
N LYS A 118 -0.92 9.99 -6.79
CA LYS A 118 -1.14 10.53 -8.14
C LYS A 118 -2.23 9.73 -8.85
N SER A 119 -2.81 10.32 -9.88
CA SER A 119 -3.77 9.68 -10.78
C SER A 119 -3.16 8.57 -11.65
N THR A 120 -1.83 8.53 -11.75
CA THR A 120 -1.06 7.46 -12.41
C THR A 120 -0.10 6.82 -11.41
N ASN A 121 0.41 5.63 -11.70
CA ASN A 121 1.38 4.97 -10.82
C ASN A 121 2.71 5.72 -10.80
N CYS A 122 3.07 6.32 -9.68
CA CYS A 122 4.30 7.13 -9.56
C CYS A 122 5.59 6.30 -9.47
N GLY A 123 5.51 4.98 -9.35
CA GLY A 123 6.65 4.07 -9.14
C GLY A 123 7.34 4.17 -7.77
N ARG A 124 7.27 5.30 -7.09
CA ARG A 124 8.14 5.65 -5.94
C ARG A 124 7.46 5.60 -4.57
N CYS A 125 6.14 5.56 -4.50
CA CYS A 125 5.45 5.41 -3.21
C CYS A 125 5.50 3.95 -2.72
N PRO A 126 5.32 3.67 -1.42
CA PRO A 126 5.40 2.32 -0.88
C PRO A 126 4.49 1.31 -1.58
N LYS A 127 3.29 1.72 -2.02
CA LYS A 127 2.37 0.84 -2.77
C LYS A 127 2.91 0.51 -4.16
N CYS A 128 3.41 1.50 -4.91
CA CYS A 128 4.02 1.26 -6.22
C CYS A 128 5.30 0.42 -6.10
N MET A 129 6.17 0.73 -5.12
CA MET A 129 7.41 -0.01 -4.88
C MET A 129 7.13 -1.49 -4.58
N ARG A 130 6.17 -1.75 -3.71
CA ARG A 130 5.74 -3.12 -3.38
C ARG A 130 5.25 -3.86 -4.61
N THR A 131 4.37 -3.23 -5.39
CA THR A 131 3.80 -3.88 -6.60
C THR A 131 4.85 -4.16 -7.64
N LEU A 132 5.76 -3.22 -7.92
CA LEU A 132 6.86 -3.42 -8.86
C LEU A 132 7.79 -4.56 -8.43
N LEU A 133 8.14 -4.64 -7.14
CA LEU A 133 8.93 -5.74 -6.59
C LEU A 133 8.23 -7.10 -6.68
N MET A 134 6.90 -7.14 -6.47
CA MET A 134 6.13 -8.37 -6.65
C MET A 134 6.11 -8.81 -8.11
N LEU A 135 5.89 -7.89 -9.04
CA LEU A 135 5.92 -8.18 -10.48
C LEU A 135 7.31 -8.63 -10.94
N ASP A 136 8.37 -8.02 -10.43
CA ASP A 136 9.76 -8.44 -10.69
C ASP A 136 10.03 -9.86 -10.15
N ALA A 137 9.64 -10.13 -8.91
CA ALA A 137 9.79 -11.44 -8.28
C ALA A 137 9.02 -12.56 -9.02
N LEU A 138 7.92 -12.20 -9.67
CA LEU A 138 7.08 -13.10 -10.46
C LEU A 138 7.53 -13.21 -11.92
N GLY A 139 8.53 -12.44 -12.36
CA GLY A 139 8.96 -12.39 -13.77
C GLY A 139 7.93 -11.77 -14.71
N ARG A 140 7.02 -10.92 -14.18
CA ARG A 140 5.89 -10.34 -14.94
C ARG A 140 6.01 -8.81 -15.09
N LEU A 141 7.17 -8.26 -14.81
CA LEU A 141 7.38 -6.81 -14.79
C LEU A 141 7.09 -6.14 -16.15
N ASP A 142 7.53 -6.77 -17.25
CA ASP A 142 7.36 -6.23 -18.60
C ASP A 142 5.90 -6.18 -19.07
N ASP A 143 5.05 -7.04 -18.54
CA ASP A 143 3.62 -7.06 -18.85
C ASP A 143 2.90 -5.78 -18.38
N PHE A 144 3.51 -5.00 -17.51
CA PHE A 144 2.89 -3.83 -16.87
C PHE A 144 3.52 -2.50 -17.30
N ARG A 145 4.18 -2.46 -18.48
CA ARG A 145 4.79 -1.23 -19.02
C ARG A 145 3.80 -0.12 -19.33
N GLU A 146 2.53 -0.44 -19.60
CA GLU A 146 1.49 0.55 -19.85
C GLU A 146 1.13 1.34 -18.58
N VAL A 147 1.26 0.74 -17.40
CA VAL A 147 0.82 1.32 -16.13
C VAL A 147 1.95 1.68 -15.17
N PHE A 148 3.19 1.21 -15.46
CA PHE A 148 4.39 1.54 -14.69
C PHE A 148 5.56 1.92 -15.59
N ASP A 149 6.39 2.84 -15.10
CA ASP A 149 7.71 3.13 -15.68
C ASP A 149 8.71 2.03 -15.27
N VAL A 150 8.72 0.95 -16.07
CA VAL A 150 9.54 -0.24 -15.83
C VAL A 150 11.03 0.07 -16.01
N ASP A 151 11.37 0.99 -16.93
CA ASP A 151 12.77 1.34 -17.18
C ASP A 151 13.34 2.15 -16.02
N TYR A 152 12.55 3.07 -15.46
CA TYR A 152 12.92 3.74 -14.21
C TYR A 152 13.13 2.73 -13.07
N TYR A 153 12.22 1.76 -12.91
CA TYR A 153 12.37 0.73 -11.90
C TYR A 153 13.69 -0.04 -12.07
N ARG A 154 14.00 -0.49 -13.28
CA ARG A 154 15.24 -1.24 -13.58
C ARG A 154 16.49 -0.42 -13.26
N ALA A 155 16.51 0.85 -13.65
CA ALA A 155 17.63 1.74 -13.34
C ALA A 155 17.85 1.93 -11.83
N HIS A 156 16.78 1.87 -11.03
CA HIS A 156 16.81 2.10 -9.59
C HIS A 156 16.57 0.83 -8.75
N ARG A 157 16.60 -0.34 -9.36
CA ARG A 157 16.25 -1.62 -8.73
C ARG A 157 16.93 -1.85 -7.37
N LYS A 158 18.18 -1.40 -7.22
CA LYS A 158 18.93 -1.50 -5.96
C LYS A 158 18.27 -0.73 -4.81
N ASP A 159 17.65 0.40 -5.09
CA ASP A 159 16.95 1.19 -4.07
C ASP A 159 15.64 0.50 -3.63
N TYR A 160 14.94 -0.16 -4.57
CA TYR A 160 13.76 -0.97 -4.26
C TYR A 160 14.12 -2.20 -3.43
N LEU A 161 15.21 -2.90 -3.77
CA LEU A 161 15.72 -4.03 -2.97
C LEU A 161 16.16 -3.58 -1.58
N LEU A 162 16.77 -2.40 -1.45
CA LEU A 162 17.10 -1.81 -0.15
C LEU A 162 15.86 -1.56 0.69
N TRP A 163 14.81 -0.98 0.08
CA TRP A 163 13.53 -0.77 0.75
C TRP A 163 12.90 -2.10 1.18
N LEU A 164 12.89 -3.12 0.31
CA LEU A 164 12.37 -4.45 0.64
C LEU A 164 13.13 -5.09 1.81
N TYR A 165 14.46 -4.95 1.82
CA TYR A 165 15.30 -5.43 2.92
C TYR A 165 14.98 -4.69 4.23
N GLU A 166 14.72 -3.39 4.17
CA GLU A 166 14.27 -2.61 5.33
C GLU A 166 12.91 -3.11 5.86
N MET A 167 11.95 -3.41 4.97
CA MET A 167 10.64 -3.98 5.37
C MET A 167 10.81 -5.35 6.03
N HIS A 168 11.65 -6.22 5.48
CA HIS A 168 11.99 -7.50 6.10
C HIS A 168 12.58 -7.31 7.52
N LYS A 169 13.50 -6.35 7.71
CA LYS A 169 14.07 -6.05 9.03
C LYS A 169 13.03 -5.49 10.02
N LYS A 170 11.99 -4.84 9.53
CA LYS A 170 10.84 -4.37 10.32
C LYS A 170 9.80 -5.46 10.57
N LYS A 171 10.01 -6.68 10.07
CA LYS A 171 9.07 -7.81 10.15
C LYS A 171 7.72 -7.50 9.49
N ASP A 172 7.74 -6.73 8.39
CA ASP A 172 6.54 -6.40 7.63
C ASP A 172 6.03 -7.65 6.89
N VAL A 173 4.92 -8.19 7.40
CA VAL A 173 4.33 -9.45 6.93
C VAL A 173 3.86 -9.38 5.47
N MET A 174 3.41 -8.22 5.00
CA MET A 174 2.94 -8.06 3.60
C MET A 174 4.07 -8.17 2.58
N ASN A 175 5.29 -7.82 2.96
CA ASN A 175 6.45 -7.84 2.06
C ASN A 175 7.29 -9.11 2.21
N GLU A 176 7.07 -9.90 3.24
CA GLU A 176 7.87 -11.10 3.53
C GLU A 176 7.82 -12.15 2.41
N PRO A 177 6.67 -12.49 1.78
CA PRO A 177 6.63 -13.43 0.65
C PRO A 177 7.49 -12.96 -0.52
N THR A 178 7.43 -11.67 -0.86
CA THR A 178 8.27 -11.08 -1.93
C THR A 178 9.75 -11.11 -1.57
N TYR A 179 10.08 -10.80 -0.31
CA TYR A 179 11.46 -10.89 0.16
C TYR A 179 12.03 -12.30 0.03
N ARG A 180 11.25 -13.34 0.34
CA ARG A 180 11.70 -14.73 0.22
C ARG A 180 12.08 -15.09 -1.21
N LEU A 181 11.31 -14.66 -2.20
CA LEU A 181 11.62 -14.89 -3.61
C LEU A 181 12.89 -14.13 -4.04
N LEU A 182 13.03 -12.87 -3.63
CA LEU A 182 14.16 -12.01 -4.00
C LEU A 182 15.34 -12.10 -3.01
N LYS A 183 15.35 -13.06 -2.08
CA LYS A 183 16.38 -13.17 -1.04
C LYS A 183 17.80 -13.29 -1.61
N LYS A 184 17.95 -13.98 -2.74
CA LYS A 184 19.25 -14.15 -3.42
C LYS A 184 19.79 -12.83 -3.97
N GLU A 185 18.91 -11.87 -4.27
CA GLU A 185 19.25 -10.53 -4.76
C GLU A 185 19.73 -9.57 -3.65
N MET A 186 19.62 -9.99 -2.38
CA MET A 186 20.07 -9.21 -1.22
C MET A 186 21.59 -9.30 -1.08
N THR A 187 22.30 -8.65 -1.99
CA THR A 187 23.75 -8.64 -2.05
C THR A 187 24.39 -8.02 -0.79
N PRO A 188 25.69 -8.27 -0.53
CA PRO A 188 26.42 -7.58 0.56
C PRO A 188 26.34 -6.06 0.46
N ALA A 189 26.29 -5.51 -0.76
CA ALA A 189 26.14 -4.06 -0.99
C ALA A 189 24.79 -3.53 -0.50
N VAL A 190 23.67 -4.21 -0.77
CA VAL A 190 22.33 -3.84 -0.26
C VAL A 190 22.33 -3.88 1.27
N LYS A 191 22.86 -4.95 1.86
CA LYS A 191 22.92 -5.12 3.32
C LYS A 191 23.84 -4.09 3.98
N GLY A 192 24.98 -3.80 3.36
CA GLY A 192 25.92 -2.78 3.83
C GLY A 192 25.29 -1.38 3.81
N ARG A 193 24.62 -1.01 2.71
CA ARG A 193 23.89 0.27 2.59
C ARG A 193 22.77 0.40 3.62
N TYR A 194 22.05 -0.68 3.91
CA TYR A 194 21.05 -0.70 4.98
C TYR A 194 21.71 -0.42 6.35
N ARG A 195 22.83 -1.11 6.68
CA ARG A 195 23.55 -0.91 7.94
C ARG A 195 24.04 0.52 8.07
N LEU A 196 24.62 1.07 6.99
CA LEU A 196 25.06 2.48 6.94
C LEU A 196 23.89 3.42 7.19
N ASN A 197 22.73 3.21 6.52
CA ASN A 197 21.54 4.05 6.73
C ASN A 197 21.04 3.98 8.19
N VAL A 198 21.06 2.79 8.80
CA VAL A 198 20.68 2.63 10.22
C VAL A 198 21.66 3.35 11.13
N LEU A 199 22.96 3.25 10.86
CA LEU A 199 24.01 3.94 11.62
C LEU A 199 23.86 5.46 11.48
N LEU A 200 23.71 5.97 10.26
CA LEU A 200 23.48 7.40 10.01
C LEU A 200 22.23 7.91 10.70
N ARG A 201 21.12 7.15 10.69
CA ARG A 201 19.91 7.51 11.45
C ARG A 201 20.14 7.54 12.95
N ARG A 202 21.02 6.69 13.50
CA ARG A 202 21.40 6.71 14.92
C ARG A 202 22.33 7.85 15.28
N LEU A 203 23.31 8.12 14.42
CA LEU A 203 24.27 9.22 14.62
C LEU A 203 23.63 10.58 14.33
N TRP A 204 22.54 10.61 13.54
CA TRP A 204 21.83 11.83 13.16
C TRP A 204 20.35 11.84 13.58
N PRO A 205 20.02 11.52 14.84
CA PRO A 205 18.62 11.50 15.30
C PRO A 205 17.99 12.90 15.36
N PHE A 206 18.77 13.94 15.05
CA PHE A 206 18.48 15.34 15.34
C PHE A 206 18.17 16.16 14.08
N LEU A 207 18.39 15.62 12.88
CA LEU A 207 18.11 16.30 11.63
C LEU A 207 16.89 15.69 10.95
N THR A 208 15.78 16.41 10.96
CA THR A 208 14.60 16.07 10.16
C THR A 208 14.48 17.08 9.03
N ILE A 209 14.55 16.62 7.79
CA ILE A 209 14.36 17.44 6.60
C ILE A 209 12.96 17.14 6.07
N ASP A 210 12.08 18.14 6.15
CA ASP A 210 10.77 18.17 5.52
C ASP A 210 10.83 19.07 4.28
N GLU A 211 9.88 18.96 3.37
CA GLU A 211 9.84 19.81 2.16
C GLU A 211 9.84 21.32 2.49
N ARG A 212 9.33 21.71 3.65
CA ARG A 212 9.21 23.11 4.09
C ARG A 212 10.22 23.53 5.15
N TYR A 213 10.77 22.60 5.93
CA TYR A 213 11.61 22.93 7.09
C TYR A 213 12.79 21.96 7.23
N VAL A 214 13.92 22.50 7.64
CA VAL A 214 15.03 21.73 8.21
C VAL A 214 14.94 21.88 9.72
N LYS A 215 14.71 20.78 10.43
CA LYS A 215 14.62 20.75 11.89
C LYS A 215 15.86 20.08 12.47
N ILE A 216 16.62 20.80 13.25
CA ILE A 216 17.78 20.30 13.97
C ILE A 216 17.41 20.18 15.44
N ARG A 217 17.61 19.01 16.01
CA ARG A 217 17.38 18.76 17.44
C ARG A 217 18.69 18.36 18.09
N ILE A 218 19.24 19.23 18.94
CA ILE A 218 20.48 18.98 19.71
C ILE A 218 20.09 18.96 21.19
N PHE A 219 20.18 17.81 21.85
CA PHE A 219 19.71 17.59 23.22
C PHE A 219 18.24 18.05 23.39
N PHE A 220 17.99 19.07 24.22
CA PHE A 220 16.65 19.61 24.46
C PHE A 220 16.32 20.82 23.58
N ILE A 221 17.24 21.27 22.74
CA ILE A 221 17.07 22.44 21.88
C ILE A 221 16.56 21.97 20.50
N LYS A 222 15.40 22.52 20.09
CA LYS A 222 14.82 22.29 18.77
C LYS A 222 14.92 23.56 17.95
N ILE A 223 15.76 23.56 16.92
CA ILE A 223 15.92 24.65 15.98
C ILE A 223 15.24 24.26 14.67
N SER A 224 14.36 25.11 14.16
CA SER A 224 13.69 24.87 12.86
C SER A 224 13.98 26.05 11.92
N PHE A 225 14.49 25.75 10.75
CA PHE A 225 14.71 26.69 9.67
C PHE A 225 13.67 26.46 8.56
N ARG A 226 12.97 27.54 8.17
CA ARG A 226 12.08 27.47 7.00
C ARG A 226 12.93 27.47 5.73
N ARG A 227 12.74 26.48 4.86
CA ARG A 227 13.36 26.52 3.53
C ARG A 227 12.80 27.72 2.77
N LYS A 228 13.67 28.64 2.35
CA LYS A 228 13.28 29.64 1.33
C LYS A 228 13.01 28.87 0.05
N HIS A 229 11.78 28.91 -0.43
CA HIS A 229 11.51 28.58 -1.81
C HIS A 229 12.27 29.61 -2.65
N GLY A 230 13.24 29.17 -3.42
CA GLY A 230 13.81 29.98 -4.47
C GLY A 230 12.64 30.40 -5.37
N GLY A 231 12.32 31.67 -5.37
CA GLY A 231 11.34 32.23 -6.30
C GLY A 231 11.86 31.95 -7.71
N ALA A 232 11.14 31.13 -8.45
CA ALA A 232 11.20 31.23 -9.88
C ALA A 232 10.53 32.57 -10.22
N HIS A 233 11.32 33.56 -10.58
CA HIS A 233 10.86 34.72 -11.32
C HIS A 233 10.53 34.27 -12.75
N ASP A 234 9.35 34.71 -13.20
CA ASP A 234 8.76 34.71 -14.54
C ASP A 234 8.15 33.40 -15.02
#